data_81d532128b518ef7a53ccdb39be869b5
#
_entry.id   81d532128b518ef7a53ccdb39be869b5
#
_cell.length_a   1.000
_cell.length_b   1.000
_cell.length_c   1.000
_cell.angle_alpha   90.00
_cell.angle_beta   90.00
_cell.angle_gamma   90.00
#
_symmetry.space_group_name_H-M   'P 1'
#
loop_
_entity.id
_entity.type
_entity.pdbx_description
1 polymer ?
#
loop_
_entity_poly.entity_id
_entity_poly.type
_entity_poly.pdbx_seq_one_letter_code
_entity_poly.pdbx_strand_id
1 'polypeptide(L)'
;MKIHDYLKNNYGYSDFQIGQIRYTIISILSDVSKLIIMGIFFILTDYFFQYLAAIATLLVLRTCTGGLHFKHYFSCLALSFFLLYIGICQLPKILLPRPPYFVLLLLCILINYLFAPIVSSYRPIPNGIQIRKAKRQAFHIITIYALIMYIVPPNQYIITGFWIIMLQSFQLLAAKIVRKEVPHEASIEIMDI
;
A
#
# COMPACT_ATOMS: atom_id res chain seq x y z
N MET A 1 -23.26 -24.02 13.07
CA MET A 1 -22.60 -24.44 11.81
C MET A 1 -21.47 -23.44 11.54
N LYS A 2 -20.21 -23.87 11.53
CA LYS A 2 -19.08 -22.99 11.32
C LYS A 2 -19.05 -22.57 9.83
N ILE A 3 -18.75 -21.34 9.52
CA ILE A 3 -18.64 -20.83 8.13
C ILE A 3 -17.78 -21.74 7.26
N HIS A 4 -16.75 -22.33 7.85
CA HIS A 4 -15.87 -23.31 7.22
C HIS A 4 -16.65 -24.51 6.65
N ASP A 5 -17.51 -25.18 7.47
CA ASP A 5 -18.27 -26.36 7.06
C ASP A 5 -19.31 -26.01 5.99
N TYR A 6 -19.89 -24.81 6.09
CA TYR A 6 -20.83 -24.32 5.10
C TYR A 6 -20.17 -24.11 3.72
N LEU A 7 -18.99 -23.49 3.66
CA LEU A 7 -18.25 -23.28 2.42
C LEU A 7 -17.75 -24.60 1.81
N LYS A 8 -17.32 -25.54 2.66
CA LYS A 8 -16.83 -26.85 2.21
C LYS A 8 -17.96 -27.69 1.63
N ASN A 9 -19.09 -27.78 2.34
CA ASN A 9 -20.19 -28.68 1.98
C ASN A 9 -21.07 -28.15 0.83
N ASN A 10 -21.29 -26.81 0.75
CA ASN A 10 -22.19 -26.23 -0.25
C ASN A 10 -21.48 -25.78 -1.53
N TYR A 11 -20.19 -25.43 -1.45
CA TYR A 11 -19.44 -24.87 -2.58
C TYR A 11 -18.23 -25.71 -2.98
N GLY A 12 -17.90 -26.77 -2.26
CA GLY A 12 -16.78 -27.67 -2.58
C GLY A 12 -15.40 -27.02 -2.47
N TYR A 13 -15.26 -25.90 -1.70
CA TYR A 13 -13.96 -25.25 -1.52
C TYR A 13 -13.01 -26.14 -0.71
N SER A 14 -11.74 -26.16 -1.15
CA SER A 14 -10.68 -26.81 -0.38
C SER A 14 -10.36 -26.02 0.90
N ASP A 15 -9.80 -26.66 1.90
CA ASP A 15 -9.39 -26.02 3.16
C ASP A 15 -8.40 -24.88 2.91
N PHE A 16 -7.53 -25.01 1.91
CA PHE A 16 -6.63 -23.95 1.46
C PHE A 16 -7.37 -22.71 0.90
N GLN A 17 -8.39 -22.92 0.06
CA GLN A 17 -9.20 -21.83 -0.49
C GLN A 17 -9.98 -21.11 0.61
N ILE A 18 -10.54 -21.86 1.56
CA ILE A 18 -11.25 -21.30 2.73
C ILE A 18 -10.29 -20.48 3.58
N GLY A 19 -9.05 -20.95 3.79
CA GLY A 19 -8.00 -20.21 4.46
C GLY A 19 -7.67 -18.86 3.77
N GLN A 20 -7.56 -18.86 2.45
CA GLN A 20 -7.33 -17.64 1.66
C GLN A 20 -8.50 -16.65 1.76
N ILE A 21 -9.74 -17.11 1.71
CA ILE A 21 -10.95 -16.28 1.87
C ILE A 21 -10.95 -15.63 3.26
N ARG A 22 -10.73 -16.43 4.31
CA ARG A 22 -10.66 -15.95 5.70
C ARG A 22 -9.57 -14.88 5.88
N TYR A 23 -8.37 -15.17 5.38
CA TYR A 23 -7.26 -14.22 5.42
C TYR A 23 -7.61 -12.89 4.72
N THR A 24 -8.23 -12.97 3.54
CA THR A 24 -8.61 -11.79 2.76
C THR A 24 -9.64 -10.93 3.52
N ILE A 25 -10.67 -11.55 4.10
CA ILE A 25 -11.70 -10.85 4.87
C ILE A 25 -11.08 -10.18 6.11
N ILE A 26 -10.24 -10.87 6.87
CA ILE A 26 -9.58 -10.33 8.06
C ILE A 26 -8.65 -9.17 7.66
N SER A 27 -7.92 -9.29 6.55
CA SER A 27 -7.05 -8.23 6.03
C SER A 27 -7.84 -6.97 5.66
N ILE A 28 -8.96 -7.14 4.95
CA ILE A 28 -9.84 -6.01 4.56
C ILE A 28 -10.42 -5.33 5.80
N LEU A 29 -10.97 -6.09 6.76
CA LEU A 29 -11.51 -5.54 8.01
C LEU A 29 -10.44 -4.79 8.80
N SER A 30 -9.23 -5.34 8.87
CA SER A 30 -8.08 -4.70 9.50
C SER A 30 -7.71 -3.40 8.81
N ASP A 31 -7.70 -3.35 7.49
CA ASP A 31 -7.35 -2.14 6.76
C ASP A 31 -8.45 -1.07 6.89
N VAL A 32 -9.72 -1.46 6.81
CA VAL A 32 -10.86 -0.55 7.02
C VAL A 32 -10.84 0.04 8.45
N SER A 33 -10.61 -0.78 9.48
CA SER A 33 -10.53 -0.28 10.86
C SER A 33 -9.41 0.75 11.05
N LYS A 34 -8.25 0.54 10.44
CA LYS A 34 -7.14 1.50 10.47
C LYS A 34 -7.51 2.81 9.76
N LEU A 35 -8.17 2.73 8.60
CA LEU A 35 -8.62 3.93 7.89
C LEU A 35 -9.61 4.74 8.72
N ILE A 36 -10.53 4.08 9.43
CA ILE A 36 -11.48 4.78 10.31
C ILE A 36 -10.76 5.46 11.48
N ILE A 37 -9.87 4.75 12.18
CA ILE A 37 -9.11 5.29 13.31
C ILE A 37 -8.28 6.51 12.89
N MET A 38 -7.56 6.38 11.76
CA MET A 38 -6.76 7.49 11.23
C MET A 38 -7.64 8.64 10.72
N GLY A 39 -8.78 8.34 10.09
CA GLY A 39 -9.74 9.35 9.64
C GLY A 39 -10.26 10.20 10.80
N ILE A 40 -10.63 9.58 11.92
CA ILE A 40 -11.06 10.31 13.13
C ILE A 40 -9.95 11.24 13.61
N PHE A 41 -8.70 10.76 13.67
CA PHE A 41 -7.56 11.59 14.07
C PHE A 41 -7.39 12.82 13.17
N PHE A 42 -7.45 12.64 11.83
CA PHE A 42 -7.27 13.73 10.88
C PHE A 42 -8.49 14.68 10.81
N ILE A 43 -9.70 14.24 11.21
CA ILE A 43 -10.84 15.14 11.46
C ILE A 43 -10.53 16.04 12.64
N LEU A 44 -10.07 15.49 13.76
CA LEU A 44 -9.79 16.24 14.99
C LEU A 44 -8.60 17.21 14.87
N THR A 45 -7.76 17.04 13.86
CA THR A 45 -6.58 17.88 13.61
C THR A 45 -6.74 18.83 12.41
N ASP A 46 -7.95 18.95 11.83
CA ASP A 46 -8.28 19.78 10.67
C ASP A 46 -7.54 19.42 9.37
N TYR A 47 -7.00 18.19 9.27
CA TYR A 47 -6.31 17.67 8.08
C TYR A 47 -7.15 16.66 7.28
N PHE A 48 -8.46 16.61 7.47
CA PHE A 48 -9.31 15.57 6.88
C PHE A 48 -9.28 15.52 5.35
N PHE A 49 -9.34 16.66 4.67
CA PHE A 49 -9.32 16.68 3.20
C PHE A 49 -7.96 16.30 2.63
N GLN A 50 -6.86 16.66 3.31
CA GLN A 50 -5.52 16.19 2.95
C GLN A 50 -5.39 14.68 3.18
N TYR A 51 -5.98 14.16 4.24
CA TYR A 51 -6.07 12.73 4.50
C TYR A 51 -6.82 12.01 3.38
N LEU A 52 -7.97 12.52 2.91
CA LEU A 52 -8.69 11.93 1.78
C LEU A 52 -7.84 11.89 0.50
N ALA A 53 -7.14 12.99 0.18
CA ALA A 53 -6.23 13.05 -0.95
C ALA A 53 -5.06 12.03 -0.80
N ALA A 54 -4.50 11.93 0.40
CA ALA A 54 -3.45 10.97 0.73
C ALA A 54 -3.92 9.53 0.56
N ILE A 55 -5.08 9.17 1.13
CA ILE A 55 -5.63 7.81 1.04
C ILE A 55 -6.01 7.46 -0.39
N ALA A 56 -6.64 8.37 -1.14
CA ALA A 56 -6.95 8.13 -2.54
C ALA A 56 -5.68 7.81 -3.35
N THR A 57 -4.64 8.64 -3.21
CA THR A 57 -3.35 8.42 -3.88
C THR A 57 -2.69 7.10 -3.43
N LEU A 58 -2.68 6.83 -2.13
CA LEU A 58 -2.10 5.61 -1.56
C LEU A 58 -2.81 4.36 -2.05
N LEU A 59 -4.15 4.32 -1.99
CA LEU A 59 -4.94 3.17 -2.41
C LEU A 59 -4.74 2.87 -3.90
N VAL A 60 -4.83 3.89 -4.76
CA VAL A 60 -4.62 3.73 -6.20
C VAL A 60 -3.24 3.14 -6.49
N LEU A 61 -2.18 3.64 -5.86
CA LEU A 61 -0.83 3.12 -6.09
C LEU A 61 -0.63 1.73 -5.47
N ARG A 62 -1.15 1.51 -4.25
CA ARG A 62 -0.97 0.27 -3.49
C ARG A 62 -1.67 -0.93 -4.13
N THR A 63 -2.75 -0.74 -4.88
CA THR A 63 -3.42 -1.83 -5.63
C THR A 63 -2.47 -2.52 -6.61
N CYS A 64 -1.51 -1.78 -7.17
CA CYS A 64 -0.54 -2.30 -8.14
C CYS A 64 0.79 -2.69 -7.49
N THR A 65 1.25 -1.90 -6.51
CA THR A 65 2.60 -2.05 -5.95
C THR A 65 2.65 -3.00 -4.77
N GLY A 66 1.52 -3.20 -4.08
CA GLY A 66 1.49 -3.90 -2.80
C GLY A 66 2.09 -3.04 -1.67
N GLY A 67 2.64 -3.67 -0.66
CA GLY A 67 3.25 -2.98 0.47
C GLY A 67 3.68 -3.92 1.59
N LEU A 68 4.26 -3.34 2.64
CA LEU A 68 4.59 -4.05 3.87
C LEU A 68 3.32 -4.40 4.64
N HIS A 69 3.20 -5.69 4.98
CA HIS A 69 2.21 -6.18 5.93
C HIS A 69 2.94 -6.82 7.10
N PHE A 70 2.66 -6.34 8.30
CA PHE A 70 3.18 -6.93 9.53
C PHE A 70 2.20 -7.97 10.07
N LYS A 71 2.72 -8.98 10.79
CA LYS A 71 1.92 -10.01 11.45
C LYS A 71 1.01 -9.39 12.55
N HIS A 72 1.50 -8.35 13.24
CA HIS A 72 0.78 -7.71 14.34
C HIS A 72 0.00 -6.48 13.86
N TYR A 73 -1.27 -6.41 14.21
CA TYR A 73 -2.17 -5.31 13.88
C TYR A 73 -1.62 -3.94 14.31
N PHE A 74 -1.19 -3.84 15.58
CA PHE A 74 -0.69 -2.57 16.14
C PHE A 74 0.57 -2.06 15.46
N SER A 75 1.51 -2.93 15.12
CA SER A 75 2.73 -2.54 14.38
C SER A 75 2.40 -2.00 12.99
N CYS A 76 1.44 -2.63 12.31
CA CYS A 76 0.98 -2.18 11.00
C CYS A 76 0.23 -0.83 11.11
N LEU A 77 -0.63 -0.66 12.13
CA LEU A 77 -1.34 0.59 12.40
C LEU A 77 -0.35 1.71 12.72
N ALA A 78 0.61 1.47 13.63
CA ALA A 78 1.61 2.47 14.03
C ALA A 78 2.46 2.94 12.85
N LEU A 79 2.97 2.02 12.01
CA LEU A 79 3.73 2.38 10.83
C LEU A 79 2.87 3.17 9.83
N SER A 80 1.65 2.73 9.55
CA SER A 80 0.75 3.42 8.62
C SER A 80 0.39 4.81 9.14
N PHE A 81 0.10 4.94 10.43
CA PHE A 81 -0.17 6.22 11.07
C PHE A 81 1.04 7.17 10.97
N PHE A 82 2.23 6.68 11.30
CA PHE A 82 3.46 7.48 11.26
C PHE A 82 3.76 7.99 9.84
N LEU A 83 3.65 7.11 8.82
CA LEU A 83 3.88 7.50 7.44
C LEU A 83 2.85 8.51 6.93
N LEU A 84 1.56 8.31 7.26
CA LEU A 84 0.52 9.26 6.89
C LEU A 84 0.66 10.58 7.63
N TYR A 85 0.98 10.56 8.92
CA TYR A 85 1.21 11.77 9.71
C TYR A 85 2.35 12.61 9.12
N ILE A 86 3.48 11.99 8.81
CA ILE A 86 4.61 12.68 8.18
C ILE A 86 4.21 13.18 6.77
N GLY A 87 3.57 12.34 5.96
CA GLY A 87 3.18 12.68 4.59
C GLY A 87 2.12 13.76 4.47
N ILE A 88 1.26 13.92 5.49
CA ILE A 88 0.17 14.90 5.50
C ILE A 88 0.56 16.17 6.26
N CYS A 89 1.17 16.03 7.45
CA CYS A 89 1.36 17.16 8.36
C CYS A 89 2.76 17.79 8.27
N GLN A 90 3.79 17.04 7.91
CA GLN A 90 5.17 17.53 7.98
C GLN A 90 5.78 17.80 6.59
N LEU A 91 5.78 16.79 5.72
CA LEU A 91 6.43 16.89 4.41
C LEU A 91 5.83 17.97 3.48
N PRO A 92 4.51 18.21 3.45
CA PRO A 92 3.96 19.28 2.62
C PRO A 92 4.39 20.69 3.01
N LYS A 93 4.97 20.88 4.19
CA LYS A 93 5.58 22.16 4.59
C LYS A 93 6.89 22.45 3.83
N ILE A 94 7.52 21.41 3.28
CA ILE A 94 8.72 21.52 2.46
C ILE A 94 8.28 21.83 1.04
N LEU A 95 8.27 23.11 0.71
CA LEU A 95 7.96 23.58 -0.64
C LEU A 95 9.24 23.51 -1.49
N LEU A 96 9.21 22.62 -2.47
CA LEU A 96 10.29 22.52 -3.46
C LEU A 96 9.94 23.35 -4.69
N PRO A 97 10.93 23.91 -5.43
CA PRO A 97 10.70 24.42 -6.78
C PRO A 97 10.20 23.28 -7.69
N ARG A 98 9.58 23.61 -8.84
CA ARG A 98 8.96 22.60 -9.73
C ARG A 98 9.92 21.50 -10.21
N PRO A 99 11.15 21.78 -10.67
CA PRO A 99 12.01 20.75 -11.25
C PRO A 99 12.32 19.56 -10.32
N PRO A 100 12.68 19.73 -9.03
CA PRO A 100 12.89 18.63 -8.09
C PRO A 100 11.71 17.68 -7.95
N TYR A 101 10.47 18.15 -8.01
CA TYR A 101 9.30 17.27 -7.93
C TYR A 101 9.30 16.22 -9.06
N PHE A 102 9.63 16.64 -10.29
CA PHE A 102 9.66 15.73 -11.43
C PHE A 102 10.81 14.74 -11.36
N VAL A 103 11.99 15.19 -10.91
CA VAL A 103 13.15 14.30 -10.71
C VAL A 103 12.83 13.22 -9.67
N LEU A 104 12.18 13.60 -8.57
CA LEU A 104 11.78 12.66 -7.53
C LEU A 104 10.68 11.71 -7.99
N LEU A 105 9.72 12.16 -8.81
CA LEU A 105 8.72 11.26 -9.42
C LEU A 105 9.36 10.27 -10.40
N LEU A 106 10.37 10.69 -11.18
CA LEU A 106 11.15 9.77 -12.01
C LEU A 106 11.86 8.70 -11.17
N LEU A 107 12.44 9.09 -10.04
CA LEU A 107 13.02 8.14 -9.08
C LEU A 107 11.96 7.18 -8.54
N CYS A 108 10.76 7.66 -8.21
CA CYS A 108 9.64 6.80 -7.79
C CYS A 108 9.24 5.81 -8.90
N ILE A 109 9.19 6.24 -10.15
CA ILE A 109 8.92 5.35 -11.30
C ILE A 109 9.98 4.24 -11.36
N LEU A 110 11.25 4.61 -11.24
CA LEU A 110 12.35 3.64 -11.28
C LEU A 110 12.25 2.63 -10.12
N ILE A 111 12.04 3.10 -8.89
CA ILE A 111 11.89 2.23 -7.71
C ILE A 111 10.70 1.27 -7.90
N ASN A 112 9.54 1.77 -8.33
CA ASN A 112 8.37 0.93 -8.55
C ASN A 112 8.60 -0.07 -9.70
N TYR A 113 9.26 0.33 -10.77
CA TYR A 113 9.59 -0.58 -11.88
C TYR A 113 10.53 -1.71 -11.44
N LEU A 114 11.52 -1.42 -10.61
CA LEU A 114 12.48 -2.42 -10.13
C LEU A 114 11.87 -3.36 -9.08
N PHE A 115 11.10 -2.83 -8.13
CA PHE A 115 10.74 -3.55 -6.91
C PHE A 115 9.25 -3.96 -6.82
N ALA A 116 8.33 -3.36 -7.57
CA ALA A 116 6.93 -3.77 -7.56
C ALA A 116 6.68 -5.02 -8.43
N PRO A 117 5.64 -5.82 -8.13
CA PRO A 117 4.81 -5.79 -6.93
C PRO A 117 5.44 -6.55 -5.75
N ILE A 118 5.19 -6.09 -4.53
CA ILE A 118 5.50 -6.84 -3.32
C ILE A 118 4.21 -7.49 -2.80
N VAL A 119 4.16 -8.81 -2.90
CA VAL A 119 2.97 -9.59 -2.52
C VAL A 119 3.20 -10.21 -1.14
N SER A 120 2.17 -10.26 -0.29
CA SER A 120 2.23 -10.96 1.00
C SER A 120 2.51 -12.46 0.79
N SER A 121 3.26 -13.08 1.71
CA SER A 121 3.55 -14.53 1.70
C SER A 121 2.29 -15.40 1.72
N TYR A 122 1.17 -14.86 2.18
CA TYR A 122 -0.13 -15.54 2.22
C TYR A 122 -0.95 -15.43 0.92
N ARG A 123 -0.47 -14.67 -0.06
CA ARG A 123 -1.14 -14.56 -1.37
C ARG A 123 -0.45 -15.44 -2.39
N PRO A 124 -1.19 -15.94 -3.41
CA PRO A 124 -0.59 -16.68 -4.52
C PRO A 124 0.53 -15.86 -5.17
N ILE A 125 1.59 -16.54 -5.55
CA ILE A 125 2.70 -15.91 -6.27
C ILE A 125 2.19 -15.42 -7.62
N PRO A 126 2.32 -14.12 -7.96
CA PRO A 126 1.84 -13.58 -9.22
C PRO A 126 2.65 -14.15 -10.38
N ASN A 127 1.97 -14.51 -11.46
CA ASN A 127 2.63 -14.94 -12.68
C ASN A 127 3.32 -13.76 -13.40
N GLY A 128 4.19 -14.05 -14.37
CA GLY A 128 4.94 -13.01 -15.09
C GLY A 128 4.07 -11.98 -15.82
N ILE A 129 2.85 -12.35 -16.24
CA ILE A 129 1.88 -11.44 -16.87
C ILE A 129 1.34 -10.46 -15.83
N GLN A 130 0.99 -10.95 -14.64
CA GLN A 130 0.47 -10.13 -13.54
C GLN A 130 1.53 -9.14 -13.05
N ILE A 131 2.79 -9.58 -12.93
CA ILE A 131 3.92 -8.71 -12.57
C ILE A 131 4.09 -7.58 -13.60
N ARG A 132 4.11 -7.90 -14.91
CA ARG A 132 4.23 -6.88 -15.96
C ARG A 132 3.04 -5.90 -15.95
N LYS A 133 1.81 -6.41 -15.74
CA LYS A 133 0.61 -5.57 -15.62
C LYS A 133 0.73 -4.60 -14.43
N ALA A 134 1.14 -5.08 -13.26
CA ALA A 134 1.30 -4.28 -12.05
C ALA A 134 2.34 -3.16 -12.24
N LYS A 135 3.51 -3.47 -12.82
CA LYS A 135 4.55 -2.49 -13.13
C LYS A 135 4.07 -1.42 -14.11
N ARG A 136 3.37 -1.82 -15.16
CA ARG A 136 2.80 -0.90 -16.15
C ARG A 136 1.73 0.02 -15.53
N GLN A 137 0.87 -0.53 -14.68
CA GLN A 137 -0.14 0.27 -13.97
C GLN A 137 0.51 1.29 -13.02
N ALA A 138 1.50 0.89 -12.24
CA ALA A 138 2.24 1.80 -11.36
C ALA A 138 2.92 2.93 -12.16
N PHE A 139 3.54 2.60 -13.30
CA PHE A 139 4.12 3.58 -14.22
C PHE A 139 3.07 4.60 -14.69
N HIS A 140 1.92 4.14 -15.19
CA HIS A 140 0.87 5.04 -15.66
C HIS A 140 0.32 5.93 -14.55
N ILE A 141 0.09 5.38 -13.34
CA ILE A 141 -0.41 6.15 -12.20
C ILE A 141 0.54 7.29 -11.85
N ILE A 142 1.84 7.02 -11.72
CA ILE A 142 2.83 8.05 -11.35
C ILE A 142 3.00 9.06 -12.51
N THR A 143 2.95 8.61 -13.76
CA THR A 143 3.04 9.50 -14.94
C THR A 143 1.82 10.42 -15.03
N ILE A 144 0.61 9.90 -14.82
CA ILE A 144 -0.62 10.72 -14.77
C ILE A 144 -0.52 11.72 -13.63
N TYR A 145 -0.01 11.30 -12.48
CA TYR A 145 0.20 12.21 -11.35
C TYR A 145 1.19 13.32 -11.67
N ALA A 146 2.31 13.02 -12.34
CA ALA A 146 3.27 14.00 -12.81
C ALA A 146 2.64 14.99 -13.80
N LEU A 147 1.77 14.52 -14.69
CA LEU A 147 1.03 15.37 -15.63
C LEU A 147 0.06 16.30 -14.88
N ILE A 148 -0.66 15.80 -13.88
CA ILE A 148 -1.52 16.63 -13.04
C ILE A 148 -0.70 17.73 -12.33
N MET A 149 0.45 17.40 -11.76
CA MET A 149 1.35 18.39 -11.13
C MET A 149 1.94 19.41 -12.12
N TYR A 150 2.06 19.05 -13.39
CA TYR A 150 2.50 19.97 -14.43
C TYR A 150 1.41 20.99 -14.80
N ILE A 151 0.17 20.52 -14.97
CA ILE A 151 -0.98 21.33 -15.43
C ILE A 151 -1.56 22.17 -14.28
N VAL A 152 -1.73 21.56 -13.10
CA VAL A 152 -2.39 22.21 -11.96
C VAL A 152 -1.36 22.91 -11.07
N PRO A 153 -1.63 24.16 -10.64
CA PRO A 153 -0.75 24.82 -9.67
C PRO A 153 -0.59 23.99 -8.39
N PRO A 154 0.62 23.97 -7.82
CA PRO A 154 0.86 23.24 -6.58
C PRO A 154 -0.06 23.74 -5.47
N ASN A 155 -0.89 22.87 -4.96
CA ASN A 155 -1.72 23.11 -3.79
C ASN A 155 -1.44 22.03 -2.74
N GLN A 156 -1.93 22.25 -1.51
CA GLN A 156 -1.65 21.35 -0.40
C GLN A 156 -2.07 19.88 -0.66
N TYR A 157 -3.13 19.64 -1.44
CA TYR A 157 -3.61 18.28 -1.75
C TYR A 157 -2.69 17.55 -2.74
N ILE A 158 -2.26 18.26 -3.78
CA ILE A 158 -1.30 17.73 -4.77
C ILE A 158 0.07 17.51 -4.13
N ILE A 159 0.54 18.43 -3.31
CA ILE A 159 1.81 18.26 -2.60
C ILE A 159 1.74 17.06 -1.64
N THR A 160 0.63 16.91 -0.92
CA THR A 160 0.40 15.75 -0.04
C THR A 160 0.45 14.45 -0.83
N GLY A 161 -0.28 14.33 -1.92
CA GLY A 161 -0.26 13.12 -2.75
C GLY A 161 1.13 12.81 -3.33
N PHE A 162 1.91 13.83 -3.73
CA PHE A 162 3.30 13.65 -4.13
C PHE A 162 4.14 12.98 -3.03
N TRP A 163 4.07 13.50 -1.80
CA TRP A 163 4.80 12.93 -0.69
C TRP A 163 4.35 11.52 -0.34
N ILE A 164 3.05 11.21 -0.51
CA ILE A 164 2.53 9.85 -0.34
C ILE A 164 3.11 8.90 -1.39
N ILE A 165 3.23 9.31 -2.65
CA ILE A 165 3.89 8.51 -3.70
C ILE A 165 5.36 8.24 -3.33
N MET A 166 6.07 9.24 -2.84
CA MET A 166 7.44 9.12 -2.36
C MET A 166 7.54 8.11 -1.22
N LEU A 167 6.75 8.28 -0.16
CA LEU A 167 6.77 7.40 1.01
C LEU A 167 6.40 5.95 0.64
N GLN A 168 5.41 5.74 -0.23
CA GLN A 168 5.04 4.42 -0.72
C GLN A 168 6.17 3.76 -1.53
N SER A 169 6.86 4.52 -2.37
CA SER A 169 7.99 4.02 -3.15
C SER A 169 9.17 3.62 -2.24
N PHE A 170 9.49 4.43 -1.23
CA PHE A 170 10.49 4.08 -0.23
C PHE A 170 10.07 2.87 0.62
N GLN A 171 8.79 2.76 0.96
CA GLN A 171 8.26 1.59 1.68
C GLN A 171 8.45 0.29 0.87
N LEU A 172 8.33 0.33 -0.47
CA LEU A 172 8.63 -0.83 -1.31
C LEU A 172 10.12 -1.22 -1.23
N LEU A 173 11.01 -0.25 -1.25
CA LEU A 173 12.44 -0.50 -1.11
C LEU A 173 12.74 -1.16 0.24
N ALA A 174 12.23 -0.59 1.34
CA ALA A 174 12.35 -1.16 2.67
C ALA A 174 11.77 -2.58 2.76
N ALA A 175 10.59 -2.82 2.16
CA ALA A 175 9.96 -4.12 2.12
C ALA A 175 10.81 -5.19 1.41
N LYS A 176 11.52 -4.81 0.36
CA LYS A 176 12.42 -5.71 -0.37
C LYS A 176 13.63 -6.10 0.47
N ILE A 177 14.19 -5.14 1.23
CA ILE A 177 15.34 -5.37 2.11
C ILE A 177 14.93 -6.31 3.25
N VAL A 178 13.84 -5.99 3.96
CA VAL A 178 13.37 -6.80 5.09
C VAL A 178 13.01 -8.23 4.69
N ARG A 179 12.44 -8.43 3.49
CA ARG A 179 12.08 -9.78 3.01
C ARG A 179 13.27 -10.62 2.55
N LYS A 180 14.38 -9.99 2.20
CA LYS A 180 15.61 -10.73 1.84
C LYS A 180 16.21 -11.48 3.02
N GLU A 181 15.89 -11.03 4.24
CA GLU A 181 16.38 -11.60 5.50
C GLU A 181 15.53 -12.77 6.04
N VAL A 182 14.32 -12.99 5.49
CA VAL A 182 13.44 -14.10 5.91
C VAL A 182 13.50 -15.22 4.86
N PRO A 183 14.14 -16.36 5.13
CA PRO A 183 14.20 -17.49 4.19
C PRO A 183 12.79 -17.99 3.85
N HIS A 184 12.60 -18.41 2.60
CA HIS A 184 11.32 -18.93 2.08
C HIS A 184 10.82 -20.18 2.81
N GLU A 185 11.68 -20.90 3.53
CA GLU A 185 11.37 -22.13 4.26
C GLU A 185 10.54 -21.90 5.53
N ALA A 186 10.67 -20.76 6.19
CA ALA A 186 9.87 -20.45 7.39
C ALA A 186 8.39 -20.18 7.10
N SER A 187 7.98 -20.10 5.84
CA SER A 187 6.60 -19.77 5.44
C SER A 187 5.69 -21.00 5.42
N ILE A 188 6.25 -22.20 5.40
CA ILE A 188 5.49 -23.48 5.30
C ILE A 188 5.12 -24.00 6.69
N GLU A 189 5.98 -23.80 7.68
CA GLU A 189 5.77 -24.29 9.05
C GLU A 189 4.68 -23.57 9.85
N ILE A 190 4.24 -22.38 9.40
CA ILE A 190 3.22 -21.57 10.10
C ILE A 190 1.79 -21.89 9.61
N MET A 191 1.62 -22.75 8.63
CA MET A 191 0.30 -23.18 8.13
C MET A 191 -0.32 -24.31 8.92
N ASP A 192 0.40 -24.92 9.88
CA ASP A 192 -0.06 -26.09 10.68
C ASP A 192 -0.45 -25.72 12.12
N ILE A 193 -0.69 -24.44 12.45
CA ILE A 193 -1.20 -24.01 13.76
C ILE A 193 -2.57 -23.34 13.65
#